data_f245811a7ae14ef334c089ed39a7ad0b
#
_entry.id   f245811a7ae14ef334c089ed39a7ad0b
#
_cell.length_a   1.000
_cell.length_b   1.000
_cell.length_c   1.000
_cell.angle_alpha   90.00
_cell.angle_beta   90.00
_cell.angle_gamma   90.00
#
_symmetry.space_group_name_H-M   'P 1'
#
loop_
_entity.id
_entity.type
_entity.pdbx_description
1 polymer ?
#
loop_
_entity_poly.entity_id
_entity_poly.type
_entity_poly.pdbx_seq_one_letter_code
_entity_poly.pdbx_strand_id
1 'polypeptide(L)'
;MAWVFLTAGIAVGSGWAYYELGWGGWWFWDPVENASFMPWLLGTALIHSLAVTEKRGAFRSWTVLLAIGAFSLSLLGTFLVRSGVITSVHAFATDPKRGLYILALLVIVIGCSLFLYAMRAPRLAGGGSFGLVSRETGLLGNNGLLTVGSASGLLGTLY
;
A
#
# COMPACT_ATOMS: atom_id res chain seq x y z
N MET A 1 -10.34 5.21 8.41
CA MET A 1 -10.72 3.99 9.19
C MET A 1 -9.89 2.78 8.80
N ALA A 2 -9.86 2.30 7.54
CA ALA A 2 -9.08 1.11 7.13
C ALA A 2 -7.61 1.13 7.58
N TRP A 3 -6.92 2.27 7.41
CA TRP A 3 -5.53 2.43 7.85
C TRP A 3 -5.34 2.20 9.37
N VAL A 4 -6.28 2.63 10.20
CA VAL A 4 -6.23 2.42 11.66
C VAL A 4 -6.33 0.94 12.00
N PHE A 5 -7.26 0.22 11.37
CA PHE A 5 -7.39 -1.23 11.56
C PHE A 5 -6.18 -2.01 11.05
N LEU A 6 -5.59 -1.57 9.92
CA LEU A 6 -4.37 -2.16 9.42
C LEU A 6 -3.20 -1.93 10.38
N THR A 7 -3.06 -0.72 10.94
CA THR A 7 -2.06 -0.42 11.97
C THR A 7 -2.23 -1.30 13.21
N ALA A 8 -3.46 -1.41 13.71
CA ALA A 8 -3.75 -2.29 14.83
C ALA A 8 -3.45 -3.77 14.51
N GLY A 9 -3.82 -4.22 13.31
CA GLY A 9 -3.55 -5.57 12.84
C GLY A 9 -2.05 -5.89 12.76
N ILE A 10 -1.26 -4.97 12.22
CA ILE A 10 0.21 -5.11 12.17
C ILE A 10 0.79 -5.19 13.60
N ALA A 11 0.40 -4.25 14.48
CA ALA A 11 0.92 -4.21 15.84
C ALA A 11 0.55 -5.47 16.66
N VAL A 12 -0.72 -5.89 16.60
CA VAL A 12 -1.19 -7.09 17.31
C VAL A 12 -0.56 -8.36 16.71
N GLY A 13 -0.47 -8.45 15.37
CA GLY A 13 0.15 -9.59 14.70
C GLY A 13 1.63 -9.75 15.05
N SER A 14 2.38 -8.65 15.06
CA SER A 14 3.79 -8.63 15.49
C SER A 14 3.94 -9.05 16.96
N GLY A 15 3.07 -8.53 17.83
CA GLY A 15 3.05 -8.91 19.24
C GLY A 15 2.73 -10.40 19.44
N TRP A 16 1.75 -10.92 18.70
CA TRP A 16 1.39 -12.33 18.73
C TRP A 16 2.55 -13.22 18.28
N ALA A 17 3.22 -12.88 17.18
CA ALA A 17 4.38 -13.61 16.68
C ALA A 17 5.52 -13.63 17.71
N TYR A 18 5.77 -12.51 18.38
CA TYR A 18 6.80 -12.42 19.41
C TYR A 18 6.50 -13.29 20.63
N TYR A 19 5.26 -13.23 21.16
CA TYR A 19 4.92 -13.91 22.42
C TYR A 19 4.55 -15.38 22.22
N GLU A 20 3.78 -15.71 21.19
CA GLU A 20 3.23 -17.06 21.01
C GLU A 20 4.11 -17.97 20.16
N LEU A 21 4.78 -17.43 19.14
CA LEU A 21 5.62 -18.22 18.26
C LEU A 21 7.08 -18.29 18.73
N GLY A 22 7.47 -17.41 19.65
CA GLY A 22 8.81 -17.41 20.23
C GLY A 22 9.92 -17.08 19.24
N TRP A 23 9.61 -16.31 18.19
CA TRP A 23 10.57 -15.98 17.12
C TRP A 23 11.66 -14.98 17.53
N GLY A 24 11.63 -14.43 18.73
CA GLY A 24 12.68 -13.59 19.27
C GLY A 24 12.74 -12.16 18.73
N GLY A 25 11.76 -11.74 17.93
CA GLY A 25 11.68 -10.39 17.37
C GLY A 25 10.27 -10.00 16.97
N TRP A 26 10.06 -8.68 16.75
CA TRP A 26 8.75 -8.12 16.37
C TRP A 26 8.54 -8.09 14.87
N TRP A 27 9.58 -8.13 14.05
CA TRP A 27 9.53 -7.97 12.62
C TRP A 27 10.70 -8.67 11.95
N PHE A 28 10.44 -9.44 10.92
CA PHE A 28 11.43 -10.29 10.25
C PHE A 28 11.55 -10.01 8.75
N TRP A 29 10.84 -9.01 8.25
CA TRP A 29 10.74 -8.73 6.83
C TRP A 29 10.25 -9.93 6.00
N ASP A 30 9.47 -10.79 6.64
CA ASP A 30 8.83 -11.91 5.96
C ASP A 30 7.86 -11.41 4.87
N PRO A 31 7.70 -12.12 3.74
CA PRO A 31 6.79 -11.70 2.66
C PRO A 31 5.36 -11.39 3.10
N VAL A 32 4.82 -12.08 4.09
CA VAL A 32 3.47 -11.79 4.62
C VAL A 32 3.44 -10.51 5.45
N GLU A 33 4.49 -10.26 6.23
CA GLU A 33 4.65 -9.00 6.96
C GLU A 33 4.73 -7.83 5.97
N ASN A 34 5.58 -7.97 4.94
CA ASN A 34 5.72 -6.98 3.89
C ASN A 34 4.41 -6.73 3.13
N ALA A 35 3.61 -7.78 2.88
CA ALA A 35 2.31 -7.69 2.22
C ALA A 35 1.32 -6.78 2.99
N SER A 36 1.43 -6.68 4.30
CA SER A 36 0.66 -5.76 5.13
C SER A 36 1.29 -4.37 5.22
N PHE A 37 2.62 -4.30 5.25
CA PHE A 37 3.37 -3.06 5.44
C PHE A 37 3.37 -2.15 4.21
N MET A 38 3.46 -2.71 3.00
CA MET A 38 3.41 -1.94 1.75
C MET A 38 2.15 -1.08 1.61
N PRO A 39 0.92 -1.62 1.73
CA PRO A 39 -0.29 -0.80 1.67
C PRO A 39 -0.41 0.15 2.85
N TRP A 40 0.19 -0.14 4.00
CA TRP A 40 0.24 0.76 5.15
C TRP A 40 1.09 2.01 4.84
N LEU A 41 2.25 1.86 4.20
CA LEU A 41 3.11 2.96 3.75
C LEU A 41 2.37 3.86 2.75
N LEU A 42 1.76 3.26 1.71
CA LEU A 42 0.98 4.03 0.75
C LEU A 42 -0.27 4.67 1.35
N GLY A 43 -0.91 3.99 2.29
CA GLY A 43 -2.03 4.53 3.06
C GLY A 43 -1.63 5.76 3.89
N THR A 44 -0.44 5.76 4.47
CA THR A 44 0.13 6.91 5.17
C THR A 44 0.36 8.08 4.21
N ALA A 45 0.99 7.83 3.06
CA ALA A 45 1.17 8.82 2.01
C ALA A 45 -0.19 9.39 1.52
N LEU A 46 -1.18 8.52 1.37
CA LEU A 46 -2.54 8.90 0.98
C LEU A 46 -3.19 9.85 2.00
N ILE A 47 -3.07 9.57 3.30
CA ILE A 47 -3.62 10.44 4.36
C ILE A 47 -2.99 11.84 4.27
N HIS A 48 -1.67 11.93 4.09
CA HIS A 48 -0.98 13.20 3.92
C HIS A 48 -1.45 13.95 2.66
N SER A 49 -1.59 13.23 1.55
CA SER A 49 -2.05 13.80 0.28
C SER A 49 -3.50 14.28 0.34
N LEU A 50 -4.38 13.51 1.01
CA LEU A 50 -5.77 13.88 1.25
C LEU A 50 -5.88 15.20 2.04
N ALA A 51 -5.08 15.35 3.11
CA ALA A 51 -5.08 16.54 3.92
C ALA A 51 -4.69 17.81 3.12
N VAL A 52 -3.78 17.69 2.15
CA VAL A 52 -3.42 18.79 1.23
C VAL A 52 -4.53 19.01 0.20
N THR A 53 -5.09 17.95 -0.35
CA THR A 53 -6.16 18.03 -1.34
C THR A 53 -7.40 18.71 -0.77
N GLU A 54 -7.82 18.36 0.44
CA GLU A 54 -8.97 18.96 1.12
C GLU A 54 -8.76 20.44 1.44
N LYS A 55 -7.57 20.80 1.96
CA LYS A 55 -7.31 22.17 2.43
C LYS A 55 -6.89 23.14 1.31
N ARG A 56 -6.22 22.64 0.29
CA ARG A 56 -5.57 23.47 -0.75
C ARG A 56 -6.03 23.14 -2.17
N GLY A 57 -6.81 22.09 -2.38
CA GLY A 57 -7.21 21.63 -3.70
C GLY A 57 -6.05 21.10 -4.57
N ALA A 58 -4.87 20.93 -3.97
CA ALA A 58 -3.66 20.46 -4.65
C ALA A 58 -3.50 18.92 -4.53
N PHE A 59 -2.59 18.35 -5.30
CA PHE A 59 -2.26 16.91 -5.29
C PHE A 59 -3.39 15.96 -5.68
N ARG A 60 -4.48 16.44 -6.28
CA ARG A 60 -5.66 15.62 -6.64
C ARG A 60 -5.29 14.37 -7.43
N SER A 61 -4.48 14.54 -8.47
CA SER A 61 -4.01 13.43 -9.32
C SER A 61 -3.19 12.43 -8.52
N TRP A 62 -2.24 12.93 -7.72
CA TRP A 62 -1.39 12.11 -6.85
C TRP A 62 -2.19 11.37 -5.79
N THR A 63 -3.17 12.02 -5.17
CA THR A 63 -4.07 11.42 -4.19
C THR A 63 -4.85 10.23 -4.78
N VAL A 64 -5.36 10.38 -6.01
CA VAL A 64 -6.06 9.29 -6.70
C VAL A 64 -5.12 8.13 -6.99
N LEU A 65 -3.89 8.40 -7.47
CA LEU A 65 -2.88 7.36 -7.72
C LEU A 65 -2.49 6.62 -6.43
N LEU A 66 -2.28 7.33 -5.33
CA LEU A 66 -1.99 6.73 -4.03
C LEU A 66 -3.15 5.85 -3.53
N ALA A 67 -4.39 6.28 -3.74
CA ALA A 67 -5.57 5.49 -3.37
C ALA A 67 -5.65 4.19 -4.20
N ILE A 68 -5.46 4.27 -5.51
CA ILE A 68 -5.39 3.09 -6.40
C ILE A 68 -4.24 2.18 -5.96
N GLY A 69 -3.06 2.74 -5.72
CA GLY A 69 -1.87 1.99 -5.33
C GLY A 69 -2.04 1.27 -3.98
N ALA A 70 -2.54 1.96 -2.96
CA ALA A 70 -2.76 1.39 -1.63
C ALA A 70 -3.77 0.23 -1.68
N PHE A 71 -4.87 0.38 -2.41
CA PHE A 71 -5.85 -0.68 -2.60
C PHE A 71 -5.29 -1.85 -3.42
N SER A 72 -4.57 -1.55 -4.50
CA SER A 72 -3.93 -2.57 -5.35
C SER A 72 -2.91 -3.40 -4.59
N LEU A 73 -2.09 -2.78 -3.73
CA LEU A 73 -1.14 -3.49 -2.88
C LEU A 73 -1.81 -4.35 -1.82
N SER A 74 -2.96 -3.93 -1.28
CA SER A 74 -3.75 -4.76 -0.36
C SER A 74 -4.26 -6.03 -1.05
N LEU A 75 -4.78 -5.91 -2.28
CA LEU A 75 -5.20 -7.06 -3.08
C LEU A 75 -4.02 -7.94 -3.49
N LEU A 76 -2.90 -7.33 -3.89
CA LEU A 76 -1.68 -8.04 -4.25
C LEU A 76 -1.14 -8.83 -3.05
N GLY A 77 -1.09 -8.22 -1.86
CA GLY A 77 -0.70 -8.90 -0.62
C GLY A 77 -1.59 -10.11 -0.34
N THR A 78 -2.91 -9.95 -0.46
CA THR A 78 -3.87 -11.05 -0.31
C THR A 78 -3.63 -12.17 -1.33
N PHE A 79 -3.34 -11.81 -2.58
CA PHE A 79 -2.98 -12.77 -3.63
C PHE A 79 -1.68 -13.52 -3.29
N LEU A 80 -0.62 -12.81 -2.94
CA LEU A 80 0.68 -13.40 -2.63
C LEU A 80 0.57 -14.42 -1.49
N VAL A 81 -0.10 -14.05 -0.40
CA VAL A 81 -0.30 -14.92 0.77
C VAL A 81 -1.16 -16.14 0.43
N ARG A 82 -2.22 -15.96 -0.38
CA ARG A 82 -3.21 -17.02 -0.64
C ARG A 82 -2.82 -17.97 -1.78
N SER A 83 -2.10 -17.47 -2.78
CA SER A 83 -1.74 -18.23 -3.99
C SER A 83 -0.72 -19.34 -3.75
N GLY A 84 0.09 -19.23 -2.70
CA GLY A 84 1.25 -20.11 -2.47
C GLY A 84 2.44 -19.80 -3.39
N VAL A 85 2.44 -18.64 -4.05
CA VAL A 85 3.56 -18.21 -4.91
C VAL A 85 4.79 -17.87 -4.07
N ILE A 86 4.57 -17.34 -2.86
CA ILE A 86 5.66 -17.00 -1.94
C ILE A 86 5.76 -18.02 -0.80
N THR A 87 6.99 -18.29 -0.37
CA THR A 87 7.28 -19.08 0.82
C THR A 87 7.35 -18.17 2.03
N SER A 88 6.51 -18.42 3.02
CA SER A 88 6.47 -17.65 4.27
C SER A 88 6.10 -18.56 5.44
N VAL A 89 6.69 -18.30 6.58
CA VAL A 89 6.34 -18.97 7.85
C VAL A 89 4.93 -18.58 8.34
N HIS A 90 4.36 -17.50 7.80
CA HIS A 90 3.00 -17.04 8.09
C HIS A 90 1.95 -17.58 7.08
N ALA A 91 2.35 -18.31 6.07
CA ALA A 91 1.45 -18.82 5.02
C ALA A 91 0.76 -20.13 5.46
N PHE A 92 -0.15 -20.07 6.42
CA PHE A 92 -0.80 -21.24 7.01
C PHE A 92 -1.86 -21.91 6.12
N ALA A 93 -2.36 -21.24 5.09
CA ALA A 93 -3.44 -21.78 4.26
C ALA A 93 -3.30 -21.30 2.80
N THR A 94 -2.50 -22.01 2.05
CA THR A 94 -2.39 -21.79 0.59
C THR A 94 -3.58 -22.44 -0.13
N ASP A 95 -4.20 -21.70 -1.05
CA ASP A 95 -5.28 -22.17 -1.92
C ASP A 95 -5.11 -21.57 -3.32
N PRO A 96 -4.43 -22.30 -4.23
CA PRO A 96 -4.16 -21.80 -5.57
C PRO A 96 -5.42 -21.45 -6.38
N LYS A 97 -6.54 -22.16 -6.15
CA LYS A 97 -7.81 -21.86 -6.86
C LYS A 97 -8.37 -20.52 -6.46
N ARG A 98 -8.38 -20.22 -5.15
CA ARG A 98 -8.78 -18.90 -4.66
C ARG A 98 -7.75 -17.83 -5.02
N GLY A 99 -6.47 -18.18 -5.06
CA GLY A 99 -5.40 -17.32 -5.55
C GLY A 99 -5.65 -16.84 -6.98
N LEU A 100 -6.03 -17.73 -7.88
CA LEU A 100 -6.35 -17.36 -9.27
C LEU A 100 -7.55 -16.41 -9.37
N TYR A 101 -8.59 -16.63 -8.55
CA TYR A 101 -9.74 -15.73 -8.47
C TYR A 101 -9.34 -14.32 -7.99
N ILE A 102 -8.50 -14.25 -6.96
CA ILE A 102 -7.98 -12.96 -6.44
C ILE A 102 -7.11 -12.26 -7.50
N LEU A 103 -6.30 -13.02 -8.25
CA LEU A 103 -5.49 -12.48 -9.34
C LEU A 103 -6.36 -11.88 -10.45
N ALA A 104 -7.42 -12.57 -10.86
CA ALA A 104 -8.36 -12.06 -11.87
C ALA A 104 -9.03 -10.76 -11.37
N LEU A 105 -9.47 -10.73 -10.12
CA LEU A 105 -10.04 -9.53 -9.49
C LEU A 105 -9.02 -8.38 -9.48
N LEU A 106 -7.79 -8.66 -9.11
CA LEU A 106 -6.70 -7.68 -9.06
C LEU A 106 -6.44 -7.07 -10.43
N VAL A 107 -6.34 -7.89 -11.48
CA VAL A 107 -6.14 -7.41 -12.87
C VAL A 107 -7.31 -6.51 -13.31
N ILE A 108 -8.55 -6.91 -13.05
CA ILE A 108 -9.74 -6.12 -13.38
C ILE A 108 -9.73 -4.80 -12.62
N VAL A 109 -9.51 -4.83 -11.32
CA VAL A 109 -9.55 -3.63 -10.47
C VAL A 109 -8.45 -2.65 -10.86
N ILE A 110 -7.21 -3.12 -10.99
CA ILE A 110 -6.08 -2.24 -11.38
C ILE A 110 -6.30 -1.72 -12.80
N GLY A 111 -6.62 -2.59 -13.75
CA GLY A 111 -6.83 -2.22 -15.14
C GLY A 111 -7.93 -1.18 -15.29
N CYS A 112 -9.11 -1.42 -14.72
CA CYS A 112 -10.22 -0.47 -14.77
C CYS A 112 -9.89 0.84 -14.04
N SER A 113 -9.24 0.78 -12.88
CA SER A 113 -8.89 1.98 -12.11
C SER A 113 -7.90 2.87 -12.86
N LEU A 114 -6.83 2.29 -13.41
CA LEU A 114 -5.83 3.02 -14.18
C LEU A 114 -6.39 3.53 -15.52
N PHE A 115 -7.24 2.77 -16.18
CA PHE A 115 -7.94 3.19 -17.39
C PHE A 115 -8.83 4.41 -17.11
N LEU A 116 -9.67 4.35 -16.08
CA LEU A 116 -10.51 5.48 -15.67
C LEU A 116 -9.70 6.69 -15.23
N TYR A 117 -8.59 6.44 -14.53
CA TYR A 117 -7.66 7.50 -14.17
C TYR A 117 -7.07 8.17 -15.41
N ALA A 118 -6.57 7.41 -16.38
CA ALA A 118 -6.00 7.94 -17.62
C ALA A 118 -7.02 8.79 -18.40
N MET A 119 -8.27 8.33 -18.50
CA MET A 119 -9.33 9.07 -19.15
C MET A 119 -9.68 10.40 -18.46
N ARG A 120 -9.52 10.47 -17.15
CA ARG A 120 -9.90 11.63 -16.33
C ARG A 120 -8.74 12.47 -15.83
N ALA A 121 -7.51 12.04 -16.06
CA ALA A 121 -6.30 12.74 -15.62
C ALA A 121 -6.25 14.24 -16.03
N PRO A 122 -6.68 14.63 -17.25
CA PRO A 122 -6.69 16.05 -17.62
C PRO A 122 -7.61 16.91 -16.73
N ARG A 123 -8.69 16.33 -16.18
CA ARG A 123 -9.62 17.03 -15.28
C ARG A 123 -9.10 17.12 -13.84
N LEU A 124 -8.10 16.31 -13.50
CA LEU A 124 -7.45 16.29 -12.20
C LEU A 124 -6.22 17.21 -12.14
N ALA A 125 -5.78 17.71 -13.28
CA ALA A 125 -4.69 18.64 -13.39
C ALA A 125 -5.07 19.97 -12.73
N GLY A 126 -4.78 20.12 -11.44
CA GLY A 126 -4.92 21.34 -10.67
C GLY A 126 -3.52 21.78 -10.23
N GLY A 127 -3.01 22.88 -10.76
CA GLY A 127 -1.70 23.40 -10.42
C GLY A 127 -1.78 24.47 -9.34
N GLY A 128 -1.14 24.21 -8.20
CA GLY A 128 -0.66 25.25 -7.31
C GLY A 128 0.86 25.28 -7.38
N SER A 129 1.48 26.45 -7.51
CA SER A 129 2.93 26.57 -7.32
C SER A 129 3.21 26.61 -5.81
N PHE A 130 4.14 25.78 -5.35
CA PHE A 130 4.57 25.76 -3.95
C PHE A 130 5.99 26.30 -3.84
N GLY A 131 6.28 27.04 -2.77
CA GLY A 131 7.64 27.40 -2.44
C GLY A 131 8.48 26.14 -2.13
N LEU A 132 9.77 26.15 -2.49
CA LEU A 132 10.68 25.04 -2.19
C LEU A 132 10.72 24.68 -0.70
N VAL A 133 10.58 25.68 0.17
CA VAL A 133 10.49 25.53 1.63
C VAL A 133 9.05 25.78 2.04
N SER A 134 8.18 24.77 1.85
CA SER A 134 6.78 24.82 2.24
C SER A 134 6.36 23.48 2.87
N ARG A 135 5.27 23.48 3.63
CA ARG A 135 4.70 22.23 4.21
C ARG A 135 4.29 21.26 3.10
N GLU A 136 3.77 21.78 2.00
CA GLU A 136 3.34 21.01 0.84
C GLU A 136 4.52 20.30 0.18
N THR A 137 5.65 20.96 0.02
CA THR A 137 6.88 20.36 -0.50
C THR A 137 7.43 19.31 0.44
N GLY A 138 7.41 19.56 1.76
CA GLY A 138 7.79 18.57 2.76
C GLY A 138 6.89 17.32 2.73
N LEU A 139 5.58 17.50 2.61
CA LEU A 139 4.62 16.39 2.50
C LEU A 139 4.78 15.63 1.18
N LEU A 140 5.06 16.32 0.07
CA LEU A 140 5.33 15.66 -1.22
C LEU A 140 6.61 14.81 -1.15
N GLY A 141 7.68 15.35 -0.55
CA GLY A 141 8.93 14.62 -0.33
C GLY A 141 8.71 13.37 0.54
N ASN A 142 7.98 13.52 1.65
CA ASN A 142 7.62 12.41 2.52
C ASN A 142 6.78 11.35 1.79
N ASN A 143 5.79 11.76 1.00
CA ASN A 143 5.00 10.83 0.18
C ASN A 143 5.86 10.09 -0.85
N GLY A 144 6.85 10.76 -1.43
CA GLY A 144 7.84 10.15 -2.33
C GLY A 144 8.64 9.07 -1.61
N LEU A 145 9.18 9.36 -0.42
CA LEU A 145 9.94 8.40 0.40
C LEU A 145 9.09 7.18 0.79
N LEU A 146 7.85 7.40 1.21
CA LEU A 146 6.92 6.31 1.57
C LEU A 146 6.59 5.43 0.35
N THR A 147 6.43 6.05 -0.82
CA THR A 147 6.18 5.32 -2.08
C THR A 147 7.40 4.49 -2.49
N VAL A 148 8.60 5.06 -2.42
CA VAL A 148 9.86 4.34 -2.70
C VAL A 148 10.06 3.21 -1.70
N GLY A 149 9.83 3.44 -0.40
CA GLY A 149 9.89 2.40 0.63
C GLY A 149 8.93 1.25 0.35
N SER A 150 7.69 1.56 -0.08
CA SER A 150 6.71 0.55 -0.48
C SER A 150 7.16 -0.25 -1.71
N ALA A 151 7.71 0.43 -2.73
CA ALA A 151 8.25 -0.23 -3.92
C ALA A 151 9.46 -1.11 -3.61
N SER A 152 10.36 -0.65 -2.72
CA SER A 152 11.50 -1.44 -2.25
C SER A 152 11.04 -2.68 -1.48
N GLY A 153 10.03 -2.56 -0.63
CA GLY A 153 9.40 -3.69 0.07
C GLY A 153 8.80 -4.71 -0.91
N LEU A 154 8.15 -4.24 -1.98
CA LEU A 154 7.62 -5.12 -3.03
C LEU A 154 8.74 -5.88 -3.75
N LEU A 155 9.79 -5.19 -4.16
CA LEU A 155 10.93 -5.82 -4.82
C LEU A 155 11.59 -6.86 -3.91
N GLY A 156 11.87 -6.52 -2.65
CA GLY A 156 12.47 -7.46 -1.69
C GLY A 156 11.56 -8.62 -1.27
N THR A 157 10.25 -8.53 -1.56
CA THR A 157 9.31 -9.63 -1.33
C THR A 157 9.27 -10.62 -2.50
N LEU A 158 9.57 -10.15 -3.71
CA LEU A 158 9.51 -10.97 -4.94
C LEU A 158 10.86 -11.59 -5.31
N TYR A 159 11.96 -11.09 -4.75
CA TYR A 159 13.33 -11.56 -4.98
C TYR A 159 14.00 -12.02 -3.68
#